data_c732a262597e8a592f04d5c9f58cd2f5
#
_entry.id   c732a262597e8a592f04d5c9f58cd2f5
#
_cell.length_a   1.000
_cell.length_b   1.000
_cell.length_c   1.000
_cell.angle_alpha   90.00
_cell.angle_beta   90.00
_cell.angle_gamma   90.00
#
_symmetry.space_group_name_H-M   'P 1'
#
loop_
_entity.id
_entity.type
_entity.pdbx_description
1 polymer ?
#
loop_
_entity_poly.entity_id
_entity_poly.type
_entity_poly.pdbx_seq_one_letter_code
_entity_poly.pdbx_strand_id
1 'polypeptide(L)'
;MSAPLNIMLVTHGFPPNETAGTERHTAALAAALRRRGHRITVVAATRRPGANQYQRIDEGNVIRIVNNVATRPLAEGESDPVIDRMMTDIETQIRPDIVHVHHIQFLSSTMRFAAPTVVTLHDEWAWCASGGLGLLADGTHCPGPAPERCSLCHAAWRPQPSATARRLTQTARALSPLVHPDVLHRLYKRIPSNLRPSAISRGAPPEPKRAAAKRNRDVIAWFNNASSRIAPSEHLQRKAQAQGLHAVELVRHGLDESWFETHRMTGRRSGFVSIGTVAWHKGTDRVVSAYRAIFPDGGESLTLHGPVLDPDAALGHPVGEILSPAAVRTLLQSSRALILGSRWAENAPLIVLEARAAGCPVIAPAIGGIPELIEPEVDGLLTDPTDEQSLTHQWTAFLKMPEMRPRPPARFSVAVDALERIYRQTISESRCE
;
A
#
# COMPACT_ATOMS: atom_id res chain seq x y z
N MET A 1 10.29 -21.09 25.15
CA MET A 1 9.37 -20.21 24.40
C MET A 1 9.00 -19.05 25.30
N SER A 2 9.09 -17.83 24.80
CA SER A 2 8.73 -16.63 25.55
C SER A 2 7.19 -16.54 25.72
N ALA A 3 6.71 -15.88 26.79
CA ALA A 3 5.27 -15.77 27.09
C ALA A 3 4.47 -15.18 25.91
N PRO A 4 3.27 -15.70 25.63
CA PRO A 4 2.38 -15.15 24.64
C PRO A 4 2.01 -13.68 24.93
N LEU A 5 1.93 -12.87 23.88
CA LEU A 5 1.50 -11.46 23.96
C LEU A 5 0.06 -11.32 23.45
N ASN A 6 -0.63 -10.30 23.91
CA ASN A 6 -1.88 -9.82 23.38
C ASN A 6 -1.59 -8.61 22.47
N ILE A 7 -1.71 -8.76 21.17
CA ILE A 7 -1.26 -7.78 20.17
C ILE A 7 -2.47 -7.22 19.42
N MET A 8 -2.59 -5.91 19.36
CA MET A 8 -3.56 -5.22 18.52
C MET A 8 -2.89 -4.69 17.26
N LEU A 9 -3.27 -5.21 16.09
CA LEU A 9 -2.79 -4.71 14.79
C LEU A 9 -3.79 -3.69 14.25
N VAL A 10 -3.33 -2.52 13.85
CA VAL A 10 -4.17 -1.43 13.33
C VAL A 10 -3.77 -1.13 11.89
N THR A 11 -4.75 -1.10 10.97
CA THR A 11 -4.49 -0.89 9.54
C THR A 11 -5.64 -0.15 8.83
N HIS A 12 -5.37 0.42 7.68
CA HIS A 12 -6.35 1.18 6.88
C HIS A 12 -7.28 0.30 6.02
N GLY A 13 -7.05 -1.00 5.99
CA GLY A 13 -7.83 -2.00 5.29
C GLY A 13 -7.39 -3.41 5.69
N PHE A 14 -8.22 -4.42 5.41
CA PHE A 14 -7.88 -5.82 5.72
C PHE A 14 -8.67 -6.79 4.83
N PRO A 15 -8.07 -7.91 4.37
CA PRO A 15 -8.77 -8.90 3.57
C PRO A 15 -10.07 -9.42 4.23
N PRO A 16 -11.06 -9.89 3.43
CA PRO A 16 -11.01 -10.05 1.97
C PRO A 16 -11.36 -8.79 1.17
N ASN A 17 -11.83 -7.71 1.81
CA ASN A 17 -12.35 -6.55 1.10
C ASN A 17 -11.23 -5.67 0.51
N GLU A 18 -10.17 -5.49 1.26
CA GLU A 18 -9.00 -4.71 0.87
C GLU A 18 -7.78 -5.64 0.82
N THR A 19 -7.07 -5.68 -0.32
CA THR A 19 -6.05 -6.70 -0.62
C THR A 19 -4.76 -6.14 -1.24
N ALA A 20 -4.46 -4.86 -1.03
CA ALA A 20 -3.19 -4.28 -1.46
C ALA A 20 -2.00 -4.79 -0.59
N GLY A 21 -0.81 -4.28 -0.83
CA GLY A 21 0.41 -4.79 -0.21
C GLY A 21 0.41 -4.73 1.32
N THR A 22 -0.01 -3.60 1.88
CA THR A 22 -0.07 -3.39 3.34
C THR A 22 -1.05 -4.35 4.01
N GLU A 23 -2.24 -4.51 3.44
CA GLU A 23 -3.29 -5.38 3.98
C GLU A 23 -2.87 -6.85 3.93
N ARG A 24 -2.27 -7.28 2.80
CA ARG A 24 -1.72 -8.64 2.66
C ARG A 24 -0.59 -8.90 3.65
N HIS A 25 0.33 -7.94 3.81
CA HIS A 25 1.41 -8.03 4.79
C HIS A 25 0.86 -8.13 6.22
N THR A 26 -0.09 -7.27 6.61
CA THR A 26 -0.71 -7.29 7.93
C THR A 26 -1.43 -8.61 8.20
N ALA A 27 -2.12 -9.16 7.19
CA ALA A 27 -2.80 -10.45 7.32
C ALA A 27 -1.80 -11.61 7.50
N ALA A 28 -0.71 -11.62 6.73
CA ALA A 28 0.37 -12.60 6.87
C ALA A 28 1.02 -12.52 8.27
N LEU A 29 1.27 -11.30 8.76
CA LEU A 29 1.81 -11.07 10.11
C LEU A 29 0.84 -11.58 11.19
N ALA A 30 -0.43 -11.25 11.10
CA ALA A 30 -1.44 -11.73 12.04
C ALA A 30 -1.49 -13.26 12.09
N ALA A 31 -1.44 -13.92 10.93
CA ALA A 31 -1.42 -15.38 10.85
C ALA A 31 -0.13 -15.97 11.45
N ALA A 32 1.03 -15.38 11.15
CA ALA A 32 2.33 -15.86 11.66
C ALA A 32 2.42 -15.71 13.18
N LEU A 33 2.01 -14.58 13.75
CA LEU A 33 2.02 -14.36 15.19
C LEU A 33 1.03 -15.29 15.92
N ARG A 34 -0.15 -15.56 15.33
CA ARG A 34 -1.08 -16.56 15.88
C ARG A 34 -0.48 -17.97 15.91
N ARG A 35 0.23 -18.38 14.85
CA ARG A 35 0.94 -19.68 14.82
C ARG A 35 2.00 -19.79 15.93
N ARG A 36 2.54 -18.66 16.39
CA ARG A 36 3.48 -18.59 17.53
C ARG A 36 2.81 -18.51 18.91
N GLY A 37 1.48 -18.59 18.94
CA GLY A 37 0.68 -18.61 20.17
C GLY A 37 0.27 -17.25 20.73
N HIS A 38 0.54 -16.13 20.00
CA HIS A 38 0.07 -14.82 20.41
C HIS A 38 -1.44 -14.64 20.17
N ARG A 39 -2.08 -13.84 21.02
CA ARG A 39 -3.45 -13.37 20.80
C ARG A 39 -3.43 -12.15 19.90
N ILE A 40 -4.09 -12.24 18.75
CA ILE A 40 -4.07 -11.16 17.75
C ILE A 40 -5.49 -10.67 17.48
N THR A 41 -5.72 -9.40 17.73
CA THR A 41 -6.90 -8.68 17.25
C THR A 41 -6.48 -7.68 16.19
N VAL A 42 -7.15 -7.70 15.04
CA VAL A 42 -6.93 -6.73 13.96
C VAL A 42 -8.03 -5.68 14.01
N VAL A 43 -7.68 -4.40 14.01
CA VAL A 43 -8.60 -3.28 13.87
C VAL A 43 -8.33 -2.60 12.54
N ALA A 44 -9.32 -2.59 11.65
CA ALA A 44 -9.16 -2.09 10.30
C ALA A 44 -10.25 -1.09 9.92
N ALA A 45 -9.89 -0.02 9.22
CA ALA A 45 -10.89 0.74 8.50
C ALA A 45 -11.43 -0.08 7.32
N THR A 46 -12.67 0.13 6.93
CA THR A 46 -13.26 -0.48 5.74
C THR A 46 -14.23 0.48 5.07
N ARG A 47 -14.36 0.37 3.77
CA ARG A 47 -15.41 1.04 3.00
C ARG A 47 -16.53 0.05 2.74
N ARG A 48 -17.71 0.38 3.22
CA ARG A 48 -18.91 -0.45 3.03
C ARG A 48 -20.07 0.44 2.61
N PRO A 49 -20.24 0.70 1.31
CA PRO A 49 -21.38 1.47 0.82
C PRO A 49 -22.69 0.84 1.29
N GLY A 50 -23.59 1.65 1.89
CA GLY A 50 -24.84 1.18 2.49
C GLY A 50 -24.78 0.87 3.98
N ALA A 51 -23.59 0.77 4.59
CA ALA A 51 -23.44 0.73 6.03
C ALA A 51 -23.34 2.14 6.65
N ASN A 52 -23.69 2.26 7.92
CA ASN A 52 -23.59 3.54 8.63
C ASN A 52 -22.14 3.96 8.80
N GLN A 53 -21.88 5.25 8.62
CA GLN A 53 -20.57 5.83 8.95
C GLN A 53 -20.25 5.54 10.42
N TYR A 54 -18.99 5.14 10.69
CA TYR A 54 -18.51 4.74 12.02
C TYR A 54 -19.16 3.48 12.60
N GLN A 55 -19.87 2.69 11.79
CA GLN A 55 -20.35 1.40 12.26
C GLN A 55 -19.17 0.49 12.59
N ARG A 56 -19.18 -0.08 13.80
CA ARG A 56 -18.29 -1.17 14.20
C ARG A 56 -18.88 -2.50 13.75
N ILE A 57 -18.04 -3.35 13.16
CA ILE A 57 -18.40 -4.69 12.71
C ILE A 57 -17.37 -5.66 13.29
N ASP A 58 -17.82 -6.57 14.13
CA ASP A 58 -16.96 -7.58 14.76
C ASP A 58 -17.03 -8.89 13.97
N GLU A 59 -15.89 -9.32 13.42
CA GLU A 59 -15.72 -10.54 12.62
C GLU A 59 -14.67 -11.45 13.29
N GLY A 60 -15.03 -12.01 14.44
CA GLY A 60 -14.11 -12.84 15.23
C GLY A 60 -12.92 -12.03 15.76
N ASN A 61 -11.73 -12.30 15.24
CA ASN A 61 -10.51 -11.57 15.62
C ASN A 61 -10.23 -10.32 14.77
N VAL A 62 -11.22 -9.87 13.98
CA VAL A 62 -11.12 -8.66 13.17
C VAL A 62 -12.27 -7.72 13.55
N ILE A 63 -11.93 -6.51 13.91
CA ILE A 63 -12.88 -5.42 14.18
C ILE A 63 -12.75 -4.43 13.03
N ARG A 64 -13.84 -4.21 12.29
CA ARG A 64 -13.87 -3.22 11.22
C ARG A 64 -14.59 -1.96 11.66
N ILE A 65 -14.01 -0.82 11.31
CA ILE A 65 -14.61 0.50 11.49
C ILE A 65 -15.01 1.01 10.11
N VAL A 66 -16.30 1.16 9.86
CA VAL A 66 -16.78 1.68 8.58
C VAL A 66 -16.44 3.16 8.45
N ASN A 67 -15.60 3.49 7.49
CA ASN A 67 -15.30 4.87 7.12
C ASN A 67 -15.47 5.06 5.61
N ASN A 68 -16.67 5.50 5.21
CA ASN A 68 -17.04 5.72 3.81
C ASN A 68 -16.50 7.04 3.25
N VAL A 69 -15.75 7.82 4.03
CA VAL A 69 -15.12 9.06 3.59
C VAL A 69 -13.92 8.73 2.72
N ALA A 70 -14.08 8.93 1.41
CA ALA A 70 -13.05 8.57 0.43
C ALA A 70 -11.81 9.46 0.49
N THR A 71 -12.03 10.78 0.67
CA THR A 71 -10.97 11.79 0.75
C THR A 71 -11.43 12.89 1.68
N ARG A 72 -10.51 13.37 2.52
CA ARG A 72 -10.73 14.58 3.32
C ARG A 72 -10.00 15.75 2.66
N PRO A 73 -10.57 16.96 2.67
CA PRO A 73 -9.80 18.14 2.34
C PRO A 73 -8.58 18.25 3.25
N LEU A 74 -7.44 18.70 2.71
CA LEU A 74 -6.22 18.90 3.54
C LEU A 74 -6.48 19.88 4.70
N ALA A 75 -7.37 20.85 4.50
CA ALA A 75 -7.74 21.81 5.54
C ALA A 75 -8.42 21.16 6.76
N GLU A 76 -9.14 20.05 6.56
CA GLU A 76 -9.75 19.28 7.65
C GLU A 76 -8.74 18.40 8.39
N GLY A 77 -7.56 18.18 7.78
CA GLY A 77 -6.52 17.30 8.32
C GLY A 77 -6.93 15.84 8.34
N GLU A 78 -6.15 15.03 9.03
CA GLU A 78 -6.37 13.58 9.17
C GLU A 78 -6.99 13.22 10.56
N SER A 79 -7.43 14.23 11.33
CA SER A 79 -8.03 14.02 12.65
C SER A 79 -9.50 13.58 12.55
N ASP A 80 -9.90 12.62 13.39
CA ASP A 80 -11.28 12.16 13.50
C ASP A 80 -11.62 11.79 14.96
N PRO A 81 -12.25 12.72 15.71
CA PRO A 81 -12.54 12.50 17.13
C PRO A 81 -13.51 11.34 17.41
N VAL A 82 -14.30 10.91 16.41
CA VAL A 82 -15.18 9.74 16.58
C VAL A 82 -14.34 8.47 16.52
N ILE A 83 -13.45 8.37 15.55
CA ILE A 83 -12.50 7.24 15.44
C ILE A 83 -11.59 7.20 16.67
N ASP A 84 -11.09 8.36 17.14
CA ASP A 84 -10.23 8.42 18.33
C ASP A 84 -10.92 7.76 19.54
N ARG A 85 -12.18 8.11 19.81
CA ARG A 85 -12.98 7.49 20.89
C ARG A 85 -13.18 5.99 20.67
N MET A 86 -13.57 5.59 19.45
CA MET A 86 -13.75 4.18 19.12
C MET A 86 -12.48 3.37 19.34
N MET A 87 -11.32 3.90 18.97
CA MET A 87 -10.03 3.23 19.16
C MET A 87 -9.69 3.09 20.65
N THR A 88 -9.96 4.11 21.46
CA THR A 88 -9.80 4.07 22.93
C THR A 88 -10.71 3.00 23.56
N ASP A 89 -11.98 2.93 23.14
CA ASP A 89 -12.95 1.94 23.64
C ASP A 89 -12.52 0.51 23.26
N ILE A 90 -12.07 0.32 22.02
CA ILE A 90 -11.57 -0.96 21.52
C ILE A 90 -10.31 -1.39 22.29
N GLU A 91 -9.36 -0.50 22.47
CA GLU A 91 -8.13 -0.77 23.24
C GLU A 91 -8.47 -1.17 24.68
N THR A 92 -9.38 -0.43 25.34
CA THR A 92 -9.83 -0.71 26.69
C THR A 92 -10.47 -2.09 26.80
N GLN A 93 -11.20 -2.51 25.78
CA GLN A 93 -11.81 -3.85 25.71
C GLN A 93 -10.79 -4.95 25.49
N ILE A 94 -9.82 -4.74 24.56
CA ILE A 94 -8.82 -5.74 24.17
C ILE A 94 -7.74 -5.87 25.25
N ARG A 95 -7.32 -4.75 25.85
CA ARG A 95 -6.17 -4.64 26.77
C ARG A 95 -4.92 -5.25 26.16
N PRO A 96 -4.43 -4.72 25.04
CA PRO A 96 -3.25 -5.25 24.40
C PRO A 96 -1.99 -4.98 25.22
N ASP A 97 -1.01 -5.89 25.16
CA ASP A 97 0.34 -5.64 25.68
C ASP A 97 1.09 -4.65 24.77
N ILE A 98 0.72 -4.61 23.49
CA ILE A 98 1.31 -3.74 22.48
C ILE A 98 0.34 -3.49 21.34
N VAL A 99 0.40 -2.28 20.77
CA VAL A 99 -0.31 -1.89 19.56
C VAL A 99 0.68 -1.78 18.41
N HIS A 100 0.44 -2.46 17.29
CA HIS A 100 1.24 -2.32 16.09
C HIS A 100 0.42 -1.71 14.97
N VAL A 101 0.78 -0.49 14.56
CA VAL A 101 0.07 0.27 13.53
C VAL A 101 0.79 0.14 12.21
N HIS A 102 0.09 -0.38 11.21
CA HIS A 102 0.57 -0.50 9.83
C HIS A 102 0.20 0.70 8.97
N HIS A 103 -0.96 1.30 9.21
CA HIS A 103 -1.36 2.53 8.50
C HIS A 103 -2.51 3.23 9.21
N ILE A 104 -2.53 4.58 9.15
CA ILE A 104 -3.59 5.39 9.75
C ILE A 104 -4.49 6.10 8.73
N GLN A 105 -4.29 5.89 7.43
CA GLN A 105 -5.19 6.40 6.40
C GLN A 105 -6.60 5.86 6.64
N PHE A 106 -7.62 6.68 6.48
CA PHE A 106 -9.02 6.38 6.82
C PHE A 106 -9.30 6.14 8.31
N LEU A 107 -8.31 6.28 9.16
CA LEU A 107 -8.42 6.33 10.61
C LEU A 107 -8.20 7.78 11.10
N SER A 108 -7.35 7.99 12.10
CA SER A 108 -7.12 9.33 12.64
C SER A 108 -5.65 9.55 13.03
N SER A 109 -5.13 10.75 12.75
CA SER A 109 -3.80 11.17 13.19
C SER A 109 -3.76 11.71 14.62
N THR A 110 -4.87 11.68 15.32
CA THR A 110 -4.99 12.08 16.73
C THR A 110 -5.24 10.91 17.66
N MET A 111 -5.36 9.68 17.15
CA MET A 111 -5.42 8.48 17.98
C MET A 111 -4.27 8.44 18.99
N ARG A 112 -4.58 7.98 20.19
CA ARG A 112 -3.59 7.70 21.23
C ARG A 112 -3.90 6.36 21.85
N PHE A 113 -2.85 5.62 22.17
CA PHE A 113 -2.95 4.31 22.81
C PHE A 113 -2.27 4.37 24.16
N ALA A 114 -2.88 3.70 25.15
CA ALA A 114 -2.28 3.53 26.48
C ALA A 114 -1.15 2.49 26.45
N ALA A 115 -1.31 1.46 25.62
CA ALA A 115 -0.28 0.47 25.39
C ALA A 115 0.87 1.04 24.54
N PRO A 116 2.11 0.56 24.73
CA PRO A 116 3.25 0.94 23.89
C PRO A 116 2.93 0.65 22.42
N THR A 117 3.38 1.54 21.54
CA THR A 117 2.99 1.52 20.13
C THR A 117 4.20 1.36 19.23
N VAL A 118 4.12 0.37 18.34
CA VAL A 118 5.05 0.18 17.21
C VAL A 118 4.36 0.63 15.93
N VAL A 119 5.09 1.25 15.02
CA VAL A 119 4.56 1.67 13.72
C VAL A 119 5.45 1.12 12.60
N THR A 120 4.86 0.44 11.62
CA THR A 120 5.54 0.11 10.37
C THR A 120 5.12 1.07 9.27
N LEU A 121 6.11 1.74 8.68
CA LEU A 121 5.95 2.54 7.46
C LEU A 121 5.84 1.60 6.26
N HIS A 122 4.83 1.79 5.43
CA HIS A 122 4.68 1.01 4.19
C HIS A 122 4.94 1.84 2.93
N ASP A 123 4.80 3.15 3.04
CA ASP A 123 4.98 4.13 1.96
C ASP A 123 5.35 5.52 2.51
N GLU A 124 5.38 6.51 1.62
CA GLU A 124 5.67 7.89 1.95
C GLU A 124 4.46 8.69 2.48
N TRP A 125 3.35 8.03 2.82
CA TRP A 125 2.11 8.69 3.21
C TRP A 125 2.26 9.64 4.40
N ALA A 126 3.17 9.34 5.32
CA ALA A 126 3.38 10.17 6.51
C ALA A 126 3.72 11.63 6.17
N TRP A 127 4.48 11.86 5.12
CA TRP A 127 4.90 13.19 4.67
C TRP A 127 4.39 13.57 3.27
N CYS A 128 3.76 12.66 2.55
CA CYS A 128 3.22 12.92 1.21
C CYS A 128 1.70 13.08 1.24
N ALA A 129 1.21 14.30 1.14
CA ALA A 129 -0.21 14.62 1.11
C ALA A 129 -0.95 14.02 -0.11
N SER A 130 -0.23 13.64 -1.16
CA SER A 130 -0.78 12.97 -2.35
C SER A 130 -0.99 11.47 -2.18
N GLY A 131 -0.99 10.97 -0.93
CA GLY A 131 -1.26 9.56 -0.64
C GLY A 131 -0.05 8.65 -0.75
N GLY A 132 1.16 9.15 -0.51
CA GLY A 132 2.37 8.35 -0.50
C GLY A 132 3.01 8.12 -1.87
N LEU A 133 2.50 8.76 -2.95
CA LEU A 133 3.02 8.53 -4.29
C LEU A 133 4.47 9.00 -4.48
N GLY A 134 4.92 10.04 -3.73
CA GLY A 134 6.26 10.59 -3.91
C GLY A 134 6.52 11.17 -5.31
N LEU A 135 5.45 11.53 -6.04
CA LEU A 135 5.50 12.12 -7.37
C LEU A 135 4.98 13.56 -7.35
N LEU A 136 5.62 14.44 -8.12
CA LEU A 136 5.14 15.80 -8.39
C LEU A 136 3.95 15.77 -9.37
N ALA A 137 3.28 16.90 -9.52
CA ALA A 137 2.13 17.04 -10.42
C ALA A 137 2.46 16.72 -11.89
N ASP A 138 3.70 16.92 -12.31
CA ASP A 138 4.23 16.59 -13.63
C ASP A 138 4.70 15.14 -13.78
N GLY A 139 4.63 14.35 -12.69
CA GLY A 139 5.04 12.95 -12.68
C GLY A 139 6.52 12.72 -12.35
N THR A 140 7.31 13.75 -12.12
CA THR A 140 8.71 13.61 -11.68
C THR A 140 8.79 13.27 -10.19
N HIS A 141 9.94 12.75 -9.74
CA HIS A 141 10.12 12.36 -8.35
C HIS A 141 10.13 13.56 -7.41
N CYS A 142 9.39 13.41 -6.30
CA CYS A 142 9.36 14.43 -5.27
C CYS A 142 10.68 14.46 -4.46
N PRO A 143 11.40 15.59 -4.43
CA PRO A 143 12.62 15.72 -3.62
C PRO A 143 12.31 15.83 -2.12
N GLY A 144 11.05 15.98 -1.77
CA GLY A 144 10.57 16.14 -0.40
C GLY A 144 9.40 17.13 -0.31
N PRO A 145 8.66 17.14 0.80
CA PRO A 145 7.50 18.01 0.97
C PRO A 145 7.89 19.50 0.99
N ALA A 146 7.09 20.30 0.29
CA ALA A 146 7.10 21.76 0.40
C ALA A 146 5.65 22.26 0.28
N PRO A 147 5.24 23.29 1.03
CA PRO A 147 3.84 23.71 1.09
C PRO A 147 3.21 23.95 -0.28
N GLU A 148 3.95 24.64 -1.18
CA GLU A 148 3.51 24.94 -2.54
C GLU A 148 3.33 23.66 -3.37
N ARG A 149 4.34 22.82 -3.41
CA ARG A 149 4.34 21.58 -4.19
C ARG A 149 3.29 20.60 -3.70
N CYS A 150 3.21 20.39 -2.38
CA CYS A 150 2.25 19.46 -1.78
C CYS A 150 0.81 19.83 -2.09
N SER A 151 0.47 21.12 -2.09
CA SER A 151 -0.86 21.60 -2.45
C SER A 151 -1.19 21.32 -3.92
N LEU A 152 -0.24 21.55 -4.84
CA LEU A 152 -0.39 21.27 -6.27
C LEU A 152 -0.48 19.75 -6.53
N CYS A 153 0.40 18.95 -5.92
CA CYS A 153 0.38 17.50 -6.05
C CYS A 153 -0.92 16.91 -5.52
N HIS A 154 -1.42 17.39 -4.37
CA HIS A 154 -2.69 16.93 -3.83
C HIS A 154 -3.84 17.21 -4.79
N ALA A 155 -3.88 18.39 -5.41
CA ALA A 155 -4.89 18.74 -6.40
C ALA A 155 -4.78 17.90 -7.69
N ALA A 156 -3.56 17.54 -8.11
CA ALA A 156 -3.31 16.76 -9.32
C ALA A 156 -3.61 15.25 -9.13
N TRP A 157 -3.15 14.67 -8.02
CA TRP A 157 -3.21 13.21 -7.81
C TRP A 157 -4.40 12.74 -6.96
N ARG A 158 -4.96 13.62 -6.14
CA ARG A 158 -6.15 13.34 -5.34
C ARG A 158 -7.36 14.00 -5.97
N PRO A 159 -8.23 13.24 -6.64
CA PRO A 159 -9.46 13.80 -7.20
C PRO A 159 -10.26 14.47 -6.08
N GLN A 160 -10.45 15.76 -6.20
CA GLN A 160 -11.27 16.53 -5.24
C GLN A 160 -12.75 16.35 -5.59
N PRO A 161 -13.61 16.07 -4.62
CA PRO A 161 -15.05 16.14 -4.88
C PRO A 161 -15.42 17.54 -5.35
N SER A 162 -16.25 17.63 -6.39
CA SER A 162 -16.78 18.92 -6.86
C SER A 162 -17.44 19.68 -5.70
N ALA A 163 -17.52 21.02 -5.79
CA ALA A 163 -18.18 21.83 -4.77
C ALA A 163 -19.60 21.35 -4.47
N THR A 164 -20.32 20.91 -5.51
CA THR A 164 -21.66 20.31 -5.39
C THR A 164 -21.63 18.98 -4.66
N ALA A 165 -20.67 18.11 -4.98
CA ALA A 165 -20.50 16.81 -4.29
C ALA A 165 -20.10 17.03 -2.82
N ARG A 166 -19.26 18.03 -2.51
CA ARG A 166 -18.92 18.41 -1.12
C ARG A 166 -20.15 18.87 -0.34
N ARG A 167 -20.95 19.77 -0.93
CA ARG A 167 -22.20 20.25 -0.30
C ARG A 167 -23.19 19.10 -0.06
N LEU A 168 -23.39 18.24 -1.06
CA LEU A 168 -24.25 17.05 -0.92
C LEU A 168 -23.76 16.10 0.16
N THR A 169 -22.46 15.87 0.24
CA THR A 169 -21.86 15.02 1.28
C THR A 169 -22.00 15.65 2.67
N GLN A 170 -21.82 16.96 2.80
CA GLN A 170 -22.02 17.69 4.05
C GLN A 170 -23.49 17.67 4.48
N THR A 171 -24.40 17.88 3.54
CA THR A 171 -25.86 17.81 3.80
C THR A 171 -26.27 16.38 4.19
N ALA A 172 -25.75 15.37 3.48
CA ALA A 172 -26.02 13.97 3.81
C ALA A 172 -25.47 13.58 5.20
N ARG A 173 -24.30 14.12 5.59
CA ARG A 173 -23.76 13.97 6.95
C ARG A 173 -24.63 14.64 8.01
N ALA A 174 -25.11 15.85 7.76
CA ALA A 174 -25.98 16.57 8.67
C ALA A 174 -27.33 15.84 8.83
N LEU A 175 -27.81 15.17 7.79
CA LEU A 175 -29.07 14.44 7.79
C LEU A 175 -28.92 12.97 8.21
N SER A 176 -27.71 12.42 8.27
CA SER A 176 -27.48 11.00 8.61
C SER A 176 -28.00 10.56 9.97
N PRO A 177 -28.13 11.41 10.99
CA PRO A 177 -28.83 11.06 12.23
C PRO A 177 -30.34 10.89 12.06
N LEU A 178 -30.92 11.46 11.01
CA LEU A 178 -32.38 11.53 10.78
C LEU A 178 -32.85 10.64 9.62
N VAL A 179 -31.96 10.30 8.68
CA VAL A 179 -32.31 9.58 7.45
C VAL A 179 -31.32 8.44 7.23
N HIS A 180 -31.82 7.22 7.10
CA HIS A 180 -30.98 6.04 6.88
C HIS A 180 -30.14 6.19 5.60
N PRO A 181 -28.82 5.87 5.60
CA PRO A 181 -27.92 6.00 4.46
C PRO A 181 -28.40 5.34 3.18
N ASP A 182 -29.13 4.22 3.27
CA ASP A 182 -29.72 3.54 2.11
C ASP A 182 -30.78 4.36 1.38
N VAL A 183 -31.49 5.22 2.09
CA VAL A 183 -32.46 6.13 1.48
C VAL A 183 -31.74 7.20 0.68
N LEU A 184 -30.68 7.76 1.25
CA LEU A 184 -29.84 8.75 0.55
C LEU A 184 -29.13 8.13 -0.66
N HIS A 185 -28.66 6.88 -0.55
CA HIS A 185 -28.03 6.16 -1.64
C HIS A 185 -29.04 5.82 -2.77
N ARG A 186 -30.27 5.42 -2.42
CA ARG A 186 -31.35 5.19 -3.39
C ARG A 186 -31.75 6.48 -4.12
N LEU A 187 -31.82 7.59 -3.42
CA LEU A 187 -32.09 8.91 -4.01
C LEU A 187 -30.96 9.32 -4.94
N TYR A 188 -29.71 9.13 -4.56
CA TYR A 188 -28.53 9.40 -5.41
C TYR A 188 -28.54 8.52 -6.68
N LYS A 189 -28.88 7.25 -6.59
CA LYS A 189 -29.03 6.35 -7.75
C LYS A 189 -30.13 6.77 -8.73
N ARG A 190 -31.17 7.48 -8.26
CA ARG A 190 -32.24 7.98 -9.12
C ARG A 190 -31.86 9.24 -9.91
N ILE A 191 -30.77 9.90 -9.56
CA ILE A 191 -30.24 11.01 -10.37
C ILE A 191 -29.70 10.43 -11.68
N PRO A 192 -30.15 10.90 -12.87
CA PRO A 192 -29.59 10.49 -14.15
C PRO A 192 -28.07 10.62 -14.17
N SER A 193 -27.36 9.67 -14.80
CA SER A 193 -25.90 9.60 -14.79
C SER A 193 -25.21 10.86 -15.32
N ASN A 194 -25.83 11.53 -16.29
CA ASN A 194 -25.39 12.81 -16.86
C ASN A 194 -25.60 14.03 -15.93
N LEU A 195 -26.49 13.91 -14.95
CA LEU A 195 -26.77 14.95 -13.93
C LEU A 195 -26.13 14.62 -12.59
N ARG A 196 -25.54 13.44 -12.42
CA ARG A 196 -24.76 13.15 -11.21
C ARG A 196 -23.56 14.08 -11.21
N PRO A 197 -23.32 14.84 -10.12
CA PRO A 197 -22.11 15.61 -10.01
C PRO A 197 -20.96 14.63 -10.27
N SER A 198 -20.10 14.92 -11.26
CA SER A 198 -18.90 14.12 -11.45
C SER A 198 -18.21 14.06 -10.09
N ALA A 199 -18.06 12.88 -9.54
CA ALA A 199 -17.44 12.69 -8.23
C ALA A 199 -16.01 13.26 -8.21
N ILE A 200 -15.48 13.59 -9.39
CA ILE A 200 -14.10 13.97 -9.64
C ILE A 200 -14.08 15.21 -10.50
N SER A 201 -13.65 16.36 -9.95
CA SER A 201 -13.26 17.50 -10.78
C SER A 201 -11.74 17.45 -10.98
N ARG A 202 -11.29 17.15 -12.19
CA ARG A 202 -9.95 17.51 -12.62
C ARG A 202 -9.87 19.02 -12.65
N GLY A 203 -8.91 19.61 -11.92
CA GLY A 203 -8.72 21.06 -11.89
C GLY A 203 -9.43 21.80 -10.75
N ALA A 204 -9.72 21.14 -9.63
CA ALA A 204 -10.05 21.85 -8.41
C ALA A 204 -8.89 22.80 -8.02
N PRO A 205 -9.19 24.01 -7.53
CA PRO A 205 -8.14 24.91 -7.08
C PRO A 205 -7.30 24.22 -5.99
N PRO A 206 -5.97 24.43 -5.99
CA PRO A 206 -5.11 23.84 -4.97
C PRO A 206 -5.56 24.29 -3.59
N GLU A 207 -5.54 23.37 -2.64
CA GLU A 207 -5.84 23.67 -1.25
C GLU A 207 -4.80 24.62 -0.64
N PRO A 208 -5.13 25.35 0.43
CA PRO A 208 -4.20 26.30 1.03
C PRO A 208 -2.86 25.63 1.40
N LYS A 209 -1.76 26.24 1.02
CA LYS A 209 -0.38 25.77 1.30
C LYS A 209 -0.19 25.42 2.78
N ARG A 210 -0.80 26.17 3.70
CA ARG A 210 -0.77 25.92 5.14
C ARG A 210 -1.39 24.56 5.52
N ALA A 211 -2.41 24.12 4.77
CA ALA A 211 -3.11 22.87 5.07
C ALA A 211 -2.21 21.65 4.83
N ALA A 212 -1.51 21.60 3.70
CA ALA A 212 -0.56 20.54 3.42
C ALA A 212 0.59 20.48 4.45
N ALA A 213 1.15 21.67 4.78
CA ALA A 213 2.22 21.75 5.78
C ALA A 213 1.73 21.33 7.17
N LYS A 214 0.53 21.73 7.57
CA LYS A 214 -0.07 21.33 8.85
C LYS A 214 -0.29 19.82 8.89
N ARG A 215 -0.93 19.26 7.87
CA ARG A 215 -1.16 17.80 7.77
C ARG A 215 0.14 17.01 7.93
N ASN A 216 1.18 17.38 7.21
CA ASN A 216 2.45 16.66 7.28
C ASN A 216 3.09 16.76 8.67
N ARG A 217 3.09 17.94 9.29
CA ARG A 217 3.61 18.09 10.68
C ARG A 217 2.82 17.25 11.68
N ASP A 218 1.48 17.28 11.61
CA ASP A 218 0.62 16.57 12.56
C ASP A 218 0.83 15.05 12.44
N VAL A 219 0.93 14.55 11.20
CA VAL A 219 1.16 13.13 10.95
C VAL A 219 2.56 12.70 11.36
N ILE A 220 3.61 13.45 11.02
CA ILE A 220 4.98 13.17 11.45
C ILE A 220 5.08 13.18 12.98
N ALA A 221 4.44 14.15 13.65
CA ALA A 221 4.39 14.21 15.11
C ALA A 221 3.70 12.98 15.69
N TRP A 222 2.61 12.51 15.07
CA TRP A 222 1.92 11.29 15.48
C TRP A 222 2.85 10.06 15.38
N PHE A 223 3.56 9.90 14.26
CA PHE A 223 4.53 8.81 14.08
C PHE A 223 5.69 8.88 15.08
N ASN A 224 6.17 10.09 15.40
CA ASN A 224 7.24 10.28 16.38
C ASN A 224 6.81 10.00 17.83
N ASN A 225 5.51 10.06 18.14
CA ASN A 225 4.98 9.66 19.43
C ASN A 225 4.88 8.14 19.62
N ALA A 226 5.05 7.35 18.56
CA ALA A 226 5.16 5.91 18.71
C ALA A 226 6.45 5.52 19.43
N SER A 227 6.41 4.45 20.22
CA SER A 227 7.57 3.93 20.95
C SER A 227 8.65 3.41 20.00
N SER A 228 8.26 2.73 18.92
CA SER A 228 9.17 2.25 17.86
C SER A 228 8.62 2.51 16.48
N ARG A 229 9.51 2.75 15.52
CA ARG A 229 9.20 2.98 14.09
C ARG A 229 10.02 2.05 13.23
N ILE A 230 9.40 1.46 12.21
CA ILE A 230 9.99 0.44 11.37
C ILE A 230 9.80 0.81 9.90
N ALA A 231 10.81 0.58 9.08
CA ALA A 231 10.73 0.65 7.62
C ALA A 231 11.16 -0.68 6.99
N PRO A 232 10.54 -1.11 5.86
CA PRO A 232 10.86 -2.37 5.21
C PRO A 232 12.06 -2.28 4.24
N SER A 233 12.57 -1.08 3.96
CA SER A 233 13.71 -0.84 3.09
C SER A 233 14.58 0.29 3.63
N GLU A 234 15.86 0.27 3.29
CA GLU A 234 16.80 1.37 3.60
C GLU A 234 16.39 2.66 2.90
N HIS A 235 15.83 2.54 1.68
CA HIS A 235 15.31 3.69 0.97
C HIS A 235 14.25 4.42 1.82
N LEU A 236 13.22 3.71 2.28
CA LEU A 236 12.15 4.32 3.08
C LEU A 236 12.65 4.78 4.44
N GLN A 237 13.57 4.04 5.06
CA GLN A 237 14.21 4.42 6.32
C GLN A 237 14.95 5.77 6.17
N ARG A 238 15.83 5.91 5.17
CA ARG A 238 16.54 7.17 4.91
C ARG A 238 15.60 8.32 4.60
N LYS A 239 14.57 8.07 3.77
CA LYS A 239 13.56 9.09 3.47
C LYS A 239 12.79 9.53 4.72
N ALA A 240 12.34 8.59 5.54
CA ALA A 240 11.62 8.87 6.77
C ALA A 240 12.47 9.73 7.74
N GLN A 241 13.73 9.37 7.92
CA GLN A 241 14.67 10.12 8.75
C GLN A 241 14.90 11.53 8.22
N ALA A 242 15.05 11.69 6.90
CA ALA A 242 15.18 13.00 6.24
C ALA A 242 13.93 13.87 6.40
N GLN A 243 12.76 13.28 6.66
CA GLN A 243 11.51 13.99 6.94
C GLN A 243 11.24 14.21 8.45
N GLY A 244 12.20 13.91 9.31
CA GLY A 244 12.12 14.16 10.75
C GLY A 244 11.49 13.03 11.55
N LEU A 245 11.40 11.83 11.01
CA LEU A 245 11.09 10.64 11.80
C LEU A 245 12.37 10.12 12.46
N HIS A 246 12.35 10.01 13.80
CA HIS A 246 13.53 9.61 14.57
C HIS A 246 13.57 8.09 14.77
N ALA A 247 14.77 7.54 14.92
CA ALA A 247 15.01 6.14 15.31
C ALA A 247 14.15 5.12 14.53
N VAL A 248 14.20 5.17 13.19
CA VAL A 248 13.49 4.23 12.33
C VAL A 248 14.36 2.99 12.15
N GLU A 249 13.87 1.83 12.60
CA GLU A 249 14.56 0.54 12.47
C GLU A 249 14.27 -0.10 11.11
N LEU A 250 15.22 -0.85 10.58
CA LEU A 250 15.05 -1.61 9.35
C LEU A 250 14.58 -3.04 9.66
N VAL A 251 13.37 -3.38 9.22
CA VAL A 251 12.88 -4.77 9.26
C VAL A 251 12.36 -5.13 7.87
N ARG A 252 13.19 -5.81 7.08
CA ARG A 252 12.86 -6.20 5.71
C ARG A 252 11.69 -7.18 5.67
N HIS A 253 10.83 -7.05 4.67
CA HIS A 253 9.77 -8.01 4.42
C HIS A 253 10.35 -9.37 4.02
N GLY A 254 9.63 -10.44 4.37
CA GLY A 254 9.85 -11.78 3.88
C GLY A 254 8.58 -12.35 3.28
N LEU A 255 8.64 -13.59 2.82
CA LEU A 255 7.46 -14.31 2.32
C LEU A 255 7.09 -15.49 3.23
N ASP A 256 5.79 -15.77 3.30
CA ASP A 256 5.24 -16.93 4.02
C ASP A 256 5.88 -18.23 3.54
N GLU A 257 6.01 -19.20 4.46
CA GLU A 257 6.65 -20.49 4.21
C GLU A 257 6.05 -21.21 2.99
N SER A 258 4.77 -21.04 2.75
CA SER A 258 4.09 -21.64 1.59
C SER A 258 4.70 -21.26 0.23
N TRP A 259 5.42 -20.15 0.13
CA TRP A 259 6.11 -19.74 -1.09
C TRP A 259 7.37 -20.57 -1.37
N PHE A 260 7.92 -21.24 -0.37
CA PHE A 260 9.13 -22.06 -0.48
C PHE A 260 8.84 -23.56 -0.61
N GLU A 261 7.56 -23.95 -0.57
CA GLU A 261 7.14 -25.31 -0.86
C GLU A 261 7.35 -25.59 -2.35
N THR A 262 8.34 -26.44 -2.66
CA THR A 262 8.84 -26.64 -4.02
C THR A 262 7.91 -27.52 -4.84
N HIS A 263 7.07 -26.91 -5.64
CA HIS A 263 6.59 -27.54 -6.87
C HIS A 263 7.46 -27.00 -8.02
N ARG A 264 8.59 -27.66 -8.31
CA ARG A 264 9.39 -27.32 -9.49
C ARG A 264 8.56 -27.64 -10.72
N MET A 265 8.17 -26.60 -11.46
CA MET A 265 7.63 -26.78 -12.80
C MET A 265 8.72 -27.44 -13.67
N THR A 266 8.40 -28.61 -14.23
CA THR A 266 9.23 -29.27 -15.25
C THR A 266 8.80 -28.74 -16.60
N GLY A 267 9.44 -27.70 -17.10
CA GLY A 267 9.12 -27.14 -18.40
C GLY A 267 9.90 -25.86 -18.68
N ARG A 268 10.01 -25.52 -19.97
CA ARG A 268 10.61 -24.25 -20.41
C ARG A 268 9.65 -23.11 -20.08
N ARG A 269 10.14 -22.05 -19.45
CA ARG A 269 9.38 -20.82 -19.19
C ARG A 269 9.08 -20.10 -20.50
N SER A 270 7.88 -19.51 -20.60
CA SER A 270 7.42 -18.81 -21.81
C SER A 270 6.62 -17.57 -21.42
N GLY A 271 6.66 -16.56 -22.28
CA GLY A 271 5.94 -15.32 -22.10
C GLY A 271 6.43 -14.48 -20.90
N PHE A 272 5.86 -13.32 -20.77
CA PHE A 272 6.17 -12.31 -19.74
C PHE A 272 4.91 -11.93 -18.99
N VAL A 273 5.08 -11.51 -17.74
CA VAL A 273 3.93 -11.14 -16.89
C VAL A 273 4.19 -9.82 -16.20
N SER A 274 3.13 -9.01 -16.06
CA SER A 274 3.11 -7.86 -15.17
C SER A 274 1.92 -7.98 -14.22
N ILE A 275 2.19 -8.00 -12.92
CA ILE A 275 1.18 -8.20 -11.87
C ILE A 275 1.18 -7.01 -10.93
N GLY A 276 0.02 -6.38 -10.79
CA GLY A 276 -0.18 -5.21 -9.94
C GLY A 276 -1.33 -4.35 -10.41
N THR A 277 -1.56 -3.24 -9.74
CA THR A 277 -2.59 -2.29 -10.16
C THR A 277 -2.26 -1.73 -11.55
N VAL A 278 -3.19 -1.84 -12.48
CA VAL A 278 -3.10 -1.21 -13.79
C VAL A 278 -3.32 0.28 -13.63
N ALA A 279 -2.26 1.07 -13.72
CA ALA A 279 -2.29 2.50 -13.51
C ALA A 279 -1.03 3.18 -14.09
N TRP A 280 -1.14 4.46 -14.41
CA TRP A 280 -0.03 5.25 -14.94
C TRP A 280 1.19 5.29 -13.99
N HIS A 281 0.97 5.51 -12.69
CA HIS A 281 2.07 5.55 -11.72
C HIS A 281 2.76 4.19 -11.50
N LYS A 282 2.07 3.10 -11.82
CA LYS A 282 2.66 1.74 -11.86
C LYS A 282 3.38 1.46 -13.18
N GLY A 283 3.30 2.36 -14.15
CA GLY A 283 3.99 2.27 -15.42
C GLY A 283 3.52 1.13 -16.31
N THR A 284 2.24 0.76 -16.22
CA THR A 284 1.66 -0.28 -17.08
C THR A 284 1.81 0.07 -18.55
N ASP A 285 1.63 1.34 -18.91
CA ASP A 285 1.83 1.88 -20.25
C ASP A 285 3.27 1.72 -20.74
N ARG A 286 4.28 1.90 -19.87
CA ARG A 286 5.69 1.64 -20.20
C ARG A 286 5.92 0.16 -20.53
N VAL A 287 5.33 -0.74 -19.73
CA VAL A 287 5.43 -2.20 -19.97
C VAL A 287 4.83 -2.57 -21.32
N VAL A 288 3.62 -2.10 -21.61
CA VAL A 288 2.93 -2.40 -22.87
C VAL A 288 3.65 -1.78 -24.07
N SER A 289 4.15 -0.54 -23.93
CA SER A 289 4.90 0.13 -25.00
C SER A 289 6.22 -0.61 -25.30
N ALA A 290 6.97 -0.99 -24.29
CA ALA A 290 8.20 -1.76 -24.45
C ALA A 290 7.92 -3.14 -25.09
N TYR A 291 6.88 -3.83 -24.64
CA TYR A 291 6.46 -5.10 -25.24
C TYR A 291 6.17 -4.97 -26.74
N ARG A 292 5.39 -3.98 -27.15
CA ARG A 292 5.06 -3.76 -28.56
C ARG A 292 6.27 -3.39 -29.42
N ALA A 293 7.22 -2.65 -28.84
CA ALA A 293 8.45 -2.30 -29.52
C ALA A 293 9.39 -3.51 -29.74
N ILE A 294 9.39 -4.47 -28.80
CA ILE A 294 10.24 -5.66 -28.85
C ILE A 294 9.61 -6.76 -29.73
N PHE A 295 8.28 -6.90 -29.69
CA PHE A 295 7.53 -7.96 -30.37
C PHE A 295 6.43 -7.40 -31.30
N PRO A 296 6.80 -6.60 -32.33
CA PRO A 296 5.81 -5.94 -33.20
C PRO A 296 4.96 -6.94 -33.98
N ASP A 297 5.54 -8.07 -34.39
CA ASP A 297 4.90 -9.11 -35.20
C ASP A 297 4.41 -10.30 -34.34
N GLY A 298 4.38 -10.16 -33.00
CA GLY A 298 4.10 -11.25 -32.09
C GLY A 298 5.36 -12.03 -31.72
N GLY A 299 5.19 -13.18 -31.09
CA GLY A 299 6.30 -14.02 -30.61
C GLY A 299 6.02 -14.46 -29.17
N GLU A 300 6.68 -13.87 -28.20
CA GLU A 300 6.38 -14.15 -26.77
C GLU A 300 5.13 -13.37 -26.33
N SER A 301 4.36 -13.93 -25.42
CA SER A 301 3.18 -13.26 -24.86
C SER A 301 3.53 -12.33 -23.69
N LEU A 302 2.72 -11.28 -23.51
CA LEU A 302 2.66 -10.50 -22.28
C LEU A 302 1.28 -10.69 -21.66
N THR A 303 1.19 -10.96 -20.38
CA THR A 303 -0.07 -10.95 -19.63
C THR A 303 -0.03 -9.90 -18.52
N LEU A 304 -1.13 -9.15 -18.40
CA LEU A 304 -1.32 -8.15 -17.34
C LEU A 304 -2.38 -8.67 -16.37
N HIS A 305 -2.13 -8.58 -15.07
CA HIS A 305 -3.09 -9.01 -14.04
C HIS A 305 -3.15 -8.01 -12.88
N GLY A 306 -4.37 -7.70 -12.44
CA GLY A 306 -4.61 -6.89 -11.26
C GLY A 306 -5.79 -5.93 -11.38
N PRO A 307 -6.10 -5.19 -10.31
CA PRO A 307 -7.18 -4.21 -10.34
C PRO A 307 -6.87 -3.06 -11.32
N VAL A 308 -7.87 -2.64 -12.09
CA VAL A 308 -7.74 -1.54 -13.06
C VAL A 308 -8.18 -0.23 -12.39
N LEU A 309 -7.21 0.63 -12.13
CA LEU A 309 -7.45 1.99 -11.61
C LEU A 309 -7.48 3.02 -12.75
N ASP A 310 -6.65 2.81 -13.78
CA ASP A 310 -6.52 3.67 -14.94
C ASP A 310 -6.52 2.78 -16.19
N PRO A 311 -7.67 2.63 -16.86
CA PRO A 311 -7.79 1.78 -18.06
C PRO A 311 -6.87 2.23 -19.21
N ASP A 312 -6.64 3.54 -19.35
CA ASP A 312 -5.82 4.09 -20.43
C ASP A 312 -4.35 3.66 -20.29
N ALA A 313 -3.90 3.38 -19.07
CA ALA A 313 -2.55 2.88 -18.82
C ALA A 313 -2.29 1.49 -19.45
N ALA A 314 -3.33 0.72 -19.75
CA ALA A 314 -3.18 -0.56 -20.46
C ALA A 314 -2.97 -0.39 -21.97
N LEU A 315 -3.13 0.80 -22.53
CA LEU A 315 -3.00 1.09 -23.96
C LEU A 315 -3.80 0.11 -24.85
N GLY A 316 -4.97 -0.36 -24.37
CA GLY A 316 -5.79 -1.35 -25.06
C GLY A 316 -5.25 -2.80 -25.00
N HIS A 317 -4.20 -3.08 -24.24
CA HIS A 317 -3.75 -4.46 -23.98
C HIS A 317 -4.74 -5.14 -23.01
N PRO A 318 -5.10 -6.42 -23.23
CA PRO A 318 -6.02 -7.13 -22.35
C PRO A 318 -5.48 -7.23 -20.92
N VAL A 319 -6.35 -6.99 -19.94
CA VAL A 319 -6.05 -7.17 -18.51
C VAL A 319 -6.83 -8.37 -17.99
N GLY A 320 -6.13 -9.34 -17.44
CA GLY A 320 -6.71 -10.50 -16.79
C GLY A 320 -7.26 -10.18 -15.41
N GLU A 321 -7.93 -11.15 -14.83
CA GLU A 321 -8.52 -11.06 -13.50
C GLU A 321 -7.48 -10.87 -12.37
N ILE A 322 -7.96 -10.51 -11.19
CA ILE A 322 -7.15 -10.49 -9.96
C ILE A 322 -6.90 -11.94 -9.55
N LEU A 323 -5.63 -12.33 -9.51
CA LEU A 323 -5.20 -13.68 -9.23
C LEU A 323 -5.14 -13.99 -7.72
N SER A 324 -5.47 -15.22 -7.36
CA SER A 324 -5.17 -15.75 -6.04
C SER A 324 -3.64 -15.92 -5.83
N PRO A 325 -3.11 -15.95 -4.60
CA PRO A 325 -1.68 -16.17 -4.37
C PRO A 325 -1.12 -17.45 -5.01
N ALA A 326 -1.93 -18.52 -5.06
CA ALA A 326 -1.54 -19.76 -5.73
C ALA A 326 -1.43 -19.59 -7.24
N ALA A 327 -2.40 -18.88 -7.86
CA ALA A 327 -2.37 -18.58 -9.29
C ALA A 327 -1.21 -17.64 -9.66
N VAL A 328 -0.91 -16.63 -8.81
CA VAL A 328 0.28 -15.77 -8.96
C VAL A 328 1.55 -16.62 -8.97
N ARG A 329 1.69 -17.56 -8.02
CA ARG A 329 2.85 -18.46 -7.96
C ARG A 329 2.99 -19.27 -9.24
N THR A 330 1.93 -19.96 -9.66
CA THR A 330 1.94 -20.79 -10.89
C THR A 330 2.32 -19.97 -12.11
N LEU A 331 1.74 -18.78 -12.26
CA LEU A 331 2.02 -17.90 -13.38
C LEU A 331 3.48 -17.43 -13.37
N LEU A 332 4.02 -17.02 -12.23
CA LEU A 332 5.42 -16.64 -12.08
C LEU A 332 6.37 -17.81 -12.38
N GLN A 333 6.05 -19.01 -11.92
CA GLN A 333 6.86 -20.21 -12.18
C GLN A 333 6.95 -20.55 -13.68
N SER A 334 5.89 -20.27 -14.45
CA SER A 334 5.84 -20.55 -15.90
C SER A 334 6.34 -19.40 -16.77
N SER A 335 6.45 -18.18 -16.23
CA SER A 335 6.85 -16.98 -16.97
C SER A 335 8.37 -16.85 -17.09
N ARG A 336 8.85 -16.30 -18.21
CA ARG A 336 10.27 -15.99 -18.43
C ARG A 336 10.78 -14.89 -17.51
N ALA A 337 9.97 -13.85 -17.31
CA ALA A 337 10.25 -12.77 -16.36
C ALA A 337 8.98 -12.04 -15.93
N LEU A 338 9.03 -11.47 -14.72
CA LEU A 338 8.14 -10.41 -14.26
C LEU A 338 8.65 -9.07 -14.75
N ILE A 339 7.77 -8.26 -15.36
CA ILE A 339 8.11 -6.93 -15.87
C ILE A 339 7.38 -5.87 -15.05
N LEU A 340 8.11 -4.93 -14.49
CA LEU A 340 7.57 -3.78 -13.76
C LEU A 340 8.03 -2.48 -14.43
N GLY A 341 7.10 -1.53 -14.58
CA GLY A 341 7.36 -0.22 -15.19
C GLY A 341 7.23 0.96 -14.22
N SER A 342 7.16 0.71 -12.92
CA SER A 342 6.80 1.69 -11.89
C SER A 342 7.52 3.04 -12.05
N ARG A 343 6.72 4.12 -12.04
CA ARG A 343 7.22 5.51 -11.96
C ARG A 343 7.36 5.98 -10.53
N TRP A 344 6.59 5.44 -9.61
CA TRP A 344 6.65 5.81 -8.20
C TRP A 344 7.66 4.95 -7.44
N ALA A 345 8.17 5.48 -6.32
CA ALA A 345 9.13 4.78 -5.48
C ALA A 345 8.45 3.65 -4.69
N GLU A 346 8.47 2.43 -5.24
CA GLU A 346 8.06 1.23 -4.51
C GLU A 346 9.01 0.98 -3.34
N ASN A 347 8.49 0.68 -2.16
CA ASN A 347 9.35 0.51 -0.98
C ASN A 347 9.86 -0.92 -0.80
N ALA A 348 8.95 -1.89 -0.80
CA ALA A 348 9.28 -3.31 -0.73
C ALA A 348 8.17 -4.11 -1.44
N PRO A 349 8.09 -4.05 -2.78
CA PRO A 349 7.00 -4.68 -3.51
C PRO A 349 7.02 -6.20 -3.33
N LEU A 350 5.96 -6.73 -2.73
CA LEU A 350 5.83 -8.17 -2.45
C LEU A 350 5.93 -9.00 -3.72
N ILE A 351 5.45 -8.49 -4.85
CA ILE A 351 5.50 -9.22 -6.13
C ILE A 351 6.93 -9.51 -6.60
N VAL A 352 7.92 -8.66 -6.24
CA VAL A 352 9.34 -8.93 -6.52
C VAL A 352 9.85 -10.09 -5.67
N LEU A 353 9.47 -10.13 -4.39
CA LEU A 353 9.81 -11.25 -3.52
C LEU A 353 9.12 -12.53 -4.00
N GLU A 354 7.84 -12.45 -4.37
CA GLU A 354 7.04 -13.56 -4.91
C GLU A 354 7.67 -14.11 -6.21
N ALA A 355 8.13 -13.26 -7.12
CA ALA A 355 8.82 -13.65 -8.34
C ALA A 355 10.13 -14.39 -8.02
N ARG A 356 10.95 -13.86 -7.13
CA ARG A 356 12.20 -14.49 -6.70
C ARG A 356 11.97 -15.85 -6.05
N ALA A 357 10.95 -15.97 -5.19
CA ALA A 357 10.58 -17.26 -4.58
C ALA A 357 10.10 -18.27 -5.62
N ALA A 358 9.41 -17.82 -6.67
CA ALA A 358 9.00 -18.65 -7.80
C ALA A 358 10.16 -18.95 -8.77
N GLY A 359 11.36 -18.40 -8.52
CA GLY A 359 12.52 -18.46 -9.41
C GLY A 359 12.31 -17.70 -10.72
N CYS A 360 11.40 -16.72 -10.77
CA CYS A 360 11.11 -15.88 -11.94
C CYS A 360 12.00 -14.64 -11.91
N PRO A 361 12.85 -14.40 -12.90
CA PRO A 361 13.62 -13.16 -13.03
C PRO A 361 12.73 -11.93 -13.07
N VAL A 362 13.25 -10.80 -12.61
CA VAL A 362 12.50 -9.54 -12.57
C VAL A 362 13.21 -8.47 -13.40
N ILE A 363 12.48 -7.78 -14.28
CA ILE A 363 12.96 -6.56 -14.94
C ILE A 363 12.16 -5.40 -14.36
N ALA A 364 12.84 -4.49 -13.65
CA ALA A 364 12.18 -3.45 -12.89
C ALA A 364 13.02 -2.16 -12.83
N PRO A 365 12.40 -0.98 -12.60
CA PRO A 365 13.12 0.26 -12.48
C PRO A 365 13.95 0.33 -11.19
N ALA A 366 15.14 0.91 -11.28
CA ALA A 366 16.03 1.17 -10.15
C ALA A 366 15.52 2.32 -9.28
N ILE A 367 14.35 2.14 -8.66
CA ILE A 367 13.65 3.18 -7.90
C ILE A 367 13.15 2.65 -6.56
N GLY A 368 13.13 3.53 -5.56
CA GLY A 368 12.66 3.17 -4.22
C GLY A 368 13.51 2.08 -3.59
N GLY A 369 12.85 1.10 -3.00
CA GLY A 369 13.48 -0.08 -2.42
C GLY A 369 13.66 -1.25 -3.41
N ILE A 370 13.27 -1.12 -4.68
CA ILE A 370 13.43 -2.18 -5.67
C ILE A 370 14.89 -2.62 -5.82
N PRO A 371 15.89 -1.69 -5.90
CA PRO A 371 17.30 -2.09 -5.99
C PRO A 371 17.83 -2.89 -4.80
N GLU A 372 17.16 -2.81 -3.65
CA GLU A 372 17.51 -3.61 -2.48
C GLU A 372 17.03 -5.07 -2.58
N LEU A 373 16.11 -5.33 -3.52
CA LEU A 373 15.47 -6.63 -3.72
C LEU A 373 15.98 -7.40 -4.93
N ILE A 374 16.73 -6.78 -5.83
CA ILE A 374 17.19 -7.36 -7.10
C ILE A 374 18.69 -7.21 -7.18
N GLU A 375 19.43 -8.30 -7.20
CA GLU A 375 20.83 -8.29 -7.60
C GLU A 375 20.89 -8.42 -9.13
N PRO A 376 21.43 -7.40 -9.82
CA PRO A 376 21.54 -7.43 -11.28
C PRO A 376 22.22 -8.68 -11.80
N GLU A 377 21.73 -9.22 -12.92
CA GLU A 377 22.21 -10.43 -13.60
C GLU A 377 22.04 -11.74 -12.82
N VAL A 378 21.66 -11.67 -11.54
CA VAL A 378 21.35 -12.84 -10.70
C VAL A 378 19.83 -12.97 -10.53
N ASP A 379 19.17 -11.95 -9.97
CA ASP A 379 17.75 -11.95 -9.68
C ASP A 379 16.91 -11.33 -10.82
N GLY A 380 17.57 -10.61 -11.73
CA GLY A 380 16.93 -9.91 -12.84
C GLY A 380 17.76 -8.74 -13.36
N LEU A 381 17.10 -7.74 -13.94
CA LEU A 381 17.72 -6.53 -14.47
C LEU A 381 17.06 -5.28 -13.90
N LEU A 382 17.87 -4.25 -13.66
CA LEU A 382 17.38 -2.94 -13.25
C LEU A 382 17.40 -1.97 -14.44
N THR A 383 16.32 -1.20 -14.58
CA THR A 383 16.18 -0.17 -15.62
C THR A 383 16.37 1.22 -15.02
N ASP A 384 16.89 2.16 -15.81
CA ASP A 384 16.94 3.56 -15.41
C ASP A 384 15.53 4.16 -15.41
N PRO A 385 15.01 4.63 -14.26
CA PRO A 385 13.67 5.19 -14.18
C PRO A 385 13.53 6.53 -14.91
N THR A 386 14.64 7.21 -15.23
CA THR A 386 14.69 8.50 -15.91
C THR A 386 14.78 8.37 -17.44
N ASP A 387 15.16 7.20 -17.94
CA ASP A 387 15.22 6.88 -19.38
C ASP A 387 13.99 6.05 -19.78
N GLU A 388 13.13 6.62 -20.62
CA GLU A 388 11.92 5.93 -21.11
C GLU A 388 12.21 4.70 -21.96
N GLN A 389 13.39 4.65 -22.60
CA GLN A 389 13.79 3.51 -23.44
C GLN A 389 14.52 2.42 -22.64
N SER A 390 14.95 2.71 -21.43
CA SER A 390 15.73 1.78 -20.60
C SER A 390 15.02 0.44 -20.40
N LEU A 391 13.70 0.43 -20.22
CA LEU A 391 12.93 -0.82 -20.10
C LEU A 391 13.01 -1.67 -21.38
N THR A 392 12.86 -1.05 -22.54
CA THR A 392 12.98 -1.74 -23.85
C THR A 392 14.40 -2.28 -24.04
N HIS A 393 15.43 -1.50 -23.72
CA HIS A 393 16.82 -1.90 -23.85
C HIS A 393 17.15 -3.08 -22.93
N GLN A 394 16.81 -2.98 -21.65
CA GLN A 394 17.11 -4.03 -20.68
C GLN A 394 16.29 -5.32 -20.95
N TRP A 395 15.04 -5.19 -21.38
CA TRP A 395 14.25 -6.36 -21.76
C TRP A 395 14.82 -7.03 -23.02
N THR A 396 15.26 -6.25 -24.02
CA THR A 396 15.94 -6.80 -25.21
C THR A 396 17.26 -7.48 -24.86
N ALA A 397 18.02 -6.91 -23.91
CA ALA A 397 19.25 -7.54 -23.41
C ALA A 397 18.95 -8.86 -22.71
N PHE A 398 17.92 -8.90 -21.85
CA PHE A 398 17.47 -10.10 -21.16
C PHE A 398 17.16 -11.27 -22.11
N LEU A 399 16.59 -11.00 -23.29
CA LEU A 399 16.28 -12.05 -24.29
C LEU A 399 17.52 -12.81 -24.77
N LYS A 400 18.71 -12.18 -24.70
CA LYS A 400 19.99 -12.72 -25.17
C LYS A 400 20.82 -13.34 -24.03
N MET A 401 20.37 -13.18 -22.77
CA MET A 401 21.09 -13.69 -21.61
C MET A 401 20.80 -15.19 -21.37
N PRO A 402 21.71 -15.91 -20.71
CA PRO A 402 21.42 -17.25 -20.23
C PRO A 402 20.29 -17.23 -19.21
N GLU A 403 19.68 -18.40 -18.97
CA GLU A 403 18.59 -18.53 -17.99
C GLU A 403 19.08 -18.10 -16.60
N MET A 404 18.44 -17.05 -16.06
CA MET A 404 18.69 -16.57 -14.70
C MET A 404 17.98 -17.45 -13.69
N ARG A 405 18.59 -17.61 -12.53
CA ARG A 405 18.04 -18.35 -11.39
C ARG A 405 18.03 -17.45 -10.15
N PRO A 406 16.99 -16.64 -9.96
CA PRO A 406 16.87 -15.77 -8.81
C PRO A 406 17.05 -16.49 -7.49
N ARG A 407 17.74 -15.84 -6.57
CA ARG A 407 17.90 -16.35 -5.20
C ARG A 407 16.59 -16.17 -4.44
N PRO A 408 16.14 -17.18 -3.68
CA PRO A 408 14.95 -17.05 -2.85
C PRO A 408 15.11 -15.86 -1.88
N PRO A 409 14.04 -15.08 -1.64
CA PRO A 409 14.06 -14.02 -0.65
C PRO A 409 14.08 -14.59 0.77
N ALA A 410 14.18 -13.69 1.76
CA ALA A 410 14.05 -14.08 3.16
C ALA A 410 12.67 -14.67 3.47
N ARG A 411 12.64 -15.64 4.38
CA ARG A 411 11.39 -16.20 4.93
C ARG A 411 10.73 -15.17 5.85
N PHE A 412 9.42 -15.19 5.91
CA PHE A 412 8.67 -14.28 6.77
C PHE A 412 8.98 -14.45 8.25
N SER A 413 9.35 -15.67 8.66
CA SER A 413 9.78 -15.96 10.03
C SER A 413 10.91 -15.05 10.52
N VAL A 414 11.85 -14.67 9.66
CA VAL A 414 12.96 -13.75 10.01
C VAL A 414 12.42 -12.36 10.38
N ALA A 415 11.47 -11.83 9.59
CA ALA A 415 10.82 -10.57 9.91
C ALA A 415 10.01 -10.65 11.20
N VAL A 416 9.29 -11.75 11.42
CA VAL A 416 8.50 -11.98 12.64
C VAL A 416 9.40 -12.08 13.87
N ASP A 417 10.57 -12.73 13.79
CA ASP A 417 11.54 -12.81 14.89
C ASP A 417 12.05 -11.40 15.28
N ALA A 418 12.33 -10.57 14.28
CA ALA A 418 12.74 -9.19 14.51
C ALA A 418 11.61 -8.37 15.16
N LEU A 419 10.37 -8.51 14.70
CA LEU A 419 9.21 -7.82 15.26
C LEU A 419 8.93 -8.25 16.71
N GLU A 420 8.97 -9.55 17.03
CA GLU A 420 8.77 -10.02 18.40
C GLU A 420 9.84 -9.47 19.36
N ARG A 421 11.09 -9.36 18.91
CA ARG A 421 12.16 -8.74 19.68
C ARG A 421 11.85 -7.27 19.94
N ILE A 422 11.45 -6.51 18.92
CA ILE A 422 11.06 -5.11 19.05
C ILE A 422 9.87 -4.98 20.01
N TYR A 423 8.84 -5.81 19.88
CA TYR A 423 7.69 -5.75 20.81
C TYR A 423 8.10 -5.93 22.26
N ARG A 424 8.94 -6.93 22.55
CA ARG A 424 9.38 -7.20 23.93
C ARG A 424 10.26 -6.09 24.49
N GLN A 425 11.16 -5.55 23.68
CA GLN A 425 11.97 -4.42 24.05
C GLN A 425 11.07 -3.21 24.35
N THR A 426 10.17 -2.86 23.45
CA THR A 426 9.25 -1.72 23.60
C THR A 426 8.38 -1.85 24.86
N ILE A 427 7.86 -3.06 25.15
CA ILE A 427 7.10 -3.33 26.38
C ILE A 427 7.98 -3.17 27.61
N SER A 428 9.22 -3.62 27.59
CA SER A 428 10.12 -3.51 28.76
C SER A 428 10.51 -2.06 29.06
N GLU A 429 10.78 -1.27 28.01
CA GLU A 429 11.12 0.14 28.13
C GLU A 429 9.95 0.96 28.70
N SER A 430 8.73 0.73 28.25
CA SER A 430 7.53 1.43 28.73
C SER A 430 7.14 1.10 30.18
N ARG A 431 7.67 0.03 30.76
CA ARG A 431 7.46 -0.31 32.18
C ARG A 431 8.48 0.34 33.13
N CYS A 432 9.54 0.87 32.56
CA CYS A 432 10.60 1.57 33.31
C CYS A 432 10.41 3.09 33.35
N GLU A 433 9.55 3.64 32.50
CA GLU A 433 9.10 5.03 32.51
C GLU A 433 7.86 5.21 33.41
#